data_60622203b37108f507d25ae8106a19f8
#
_entry.id   60622203b37108f507d25ae8106a19f8
#
_cell.length_a   1.000
_cell.length_b   1.000
_cell.length_c   1.000
_cell.angle_alpha   90.00
_cell.angle_beta   90.00
_cell.angle_gamma   90.00
#
_symmetry.space_group_name_H-M   'P 1'
#
loop_
_entity.id
_entity.type
_entity.pdbx_description
1 polymer ?
#
loop_
_entity_poly.entity_id
_entity_poly.type
_entity_poly.pdbx_seq_one_letter_code
_entity_poly.pdbx_strand_id
1 'polypeptide(L)'
;MMAIAAAQLGYRCHVYEPGRDSVAAEVSAQFTCAPWHDEAALARFAESCDVVTWEFENVPVAPLAPIEGLLAPHPRALETAQDRLKEKRFVEGLGGVPAAYAPVDSAQDLAAAVDRIGAPGILKTRRDGYDGKGQWRIQTARDADAIRVPDAPTIYEGFVEFACEFSVILVRGRDGEVRFWDSAENTHVGGILATSTLPASAMVAEQVPAARDLAAQVAEALGYVGVLTLEFFATAEGPVFNEMAPRVHNSGHWTIEGAATSQFENHVRAICGLPLGDTATTAGQVVMTNIIGEDAQAAHECLGQPGAHLHLYGKRQARAGRKMGHVTRIGAG
;
A
#
# COMPACT_ATOMS: atom_id res chain seq x y z
N MET A 1 0.26 -2.58 -14.12
CA MET A 1 -1.22 -2.44 -14.17
C MET A 1 -1.64 -0.99 -14.39
N MET A 2 -1.08 -0.01 -13.70
CA MET A 2 -1.40 1.41 -13.92
C MET A 2 -1.13 1.87 -15.36
N ALA A 3 0.01 1.50 -15.96
CA ALA A 3 0.30 1.82 -17.36
C ALA A 3 -0.72 1.20 -18.35
N ILE A 4 -1.24 0.02 -18.04
CA ILE A 4 -2.30 -0.63 -18.84
C ILE A 4 -3.60 0.16 -18.72
N ALA A 5 -4.02 0.54 -17.52
CA ALA A 5 -5.19 1.36 -17.29
C ALA A 5 -5.08 2.74 -17.96
N ALA A 6 -3.90 3.37 -17.90
CA ALA A 6 -3.64 4.63 -18.60
C ALA A 6 -3.75 4.47 -20.12
N ALA A 7 -3.22 3.39 -20.69
CA ALA A 7 -3.32 3.11 -22.13
C ALA A 7 -4.77 2.92 -22.59
N GLN A 8 -5.63 2.27 -21.78
CA GLN A 8 -7.06 2.12 -22.06
C GLN A 8 -7.80 3.48 -22.11
N LEU A 9 -7.31 4.47 -21.38
CA LEU A 9 -7.81 5.84 -21.39
C LEU A 9 -7.15 6.74 -22.47
N GLY A 10 -6.26 6.17 -23.31
CA GLY A 10 -5.58 6.88 -24.38
C GLY A 10 -4.31 7.63 -23.96
N TYR A 11 -3.85 7.46 -22.71
CA TYR A 11 -2.63 8.08 -22.21
C TYR A 11 -1.40 7.26 -22.56
N ARG A 12 -0.27 7.93 -22.74
CA ARG A 12 1.03 7.31 -22.97
C ARG A 12 1.87 7.41 -21.70
N CYS A 13 2.28 6.26 -21.17
CA CYS A 13 3.13 6.21 -19.99
C CYS A 13 4.60 6.32 -20.36
N HIS A 14 5.33 7.11 -19.56
CA HIS A 14 6.78 7.13 -19.49
C HIS A 14 7.20 6.62 -18.11
N VAL A 15 8.00 5.56 -18.04
CA VAL A 15 8.48 4.99 -16.79
C VAL A 15 9.89 5.48 -16.49
N TYR A 16 10.14 5.87 -15.24
CA TYR A 16 11.47 6.17 -14.71
C TYR A 16 11.79 5.18 -13.60
N GLU A 17 12.86 4.42 -13.75
CA GLU A 17 13.28 3.42 -12.76
C GLU A 17 14.80 3.15 -12.88
N PRO A 18 15.52 2.98 -11.74
CA PRO A 18 16.96 2.64 -11.76
C PRO A 18 17.27 1.27 -12.33
N GLY A 19 16.34 0.33 -12.23
CA GLY A 19 16.51 -1.05 -12.71
C GLY A 19 16.25 -1.18 -14.21
N ARG A 20 17.12 -1.92 -14.91
CA ARG A 20 16.92 -2.21 -16.34
C ARG A 20 15.79 -3.21 -16.61
N ASP A 21 15.48 -4.06 -15.63
CA ASP A 21 14.44 -5.09 -15.70
C ASP A 21 13.10 -4.58 -15.18
N SER A 22 12.65 -3.44 -15.71
CA SER A 22 11.36 -2.83 -15.35
C SER A 22 10.21 -3.50 -16.08
N VAL A 23 9.34 -4.20 -15.33
CA VAL A 23 8.13 -4.82 -15.90
C VAL A 23 7.11 -3.76 -16.37
N ALA A 24 7.12 -2.58 -15.77
CA ALA A 24 6.28 -1.47 -16.21
C ALA A 24 6.73 -0.89 -17.55
N ALA A 25 8.04 -0.89 -17.82
CA ALA A 25 8.60 -0.43 -19.08
C ALA A 25 8.15 -1.28 -20.27
N GLU A 26 7.93 -2.59 -20.07
CA GLU A 26 7.51 -3.51 -21.13
C GLU A 26 6.11 -3.16 -21.72
N VAL A 27 5.29 -2.43 -20.98
CA VAL A 27 3.94 -2.01 -21.37
C VAL A 27 3.78 -0.49 -21.45
N SER A 28 4.88 0.24 -21.51
CA SER A 28 4.90 1.71 -21.53
C SER A 28 5.47 2.25 -22.85
N ALA A 29 5.10 3.47 -23.19
CA ALA A 29 5.53 4.10 -24.43
C ALA A 29 6.99 4.55 -24.39
N GLN A 30 7.51 4.89 -23.20
CA GLN A 30 8.88 5.35 -22.99
C GLN A 30 9.43 4.81 -21.67
N PHE A 31 10.75 4.67 -21.61
CA PHE A 31 11.47 4.23 -20.41
C PHE A 31 12.78 5.01 -20.24
N THR A 32 12.95 5.57 -19.05
CA THR A 32 14.21 6.16 -18.60
C THR A 32 14.78 5.32 -17.47
N CYS A 33 15.93 4.68 -17.74
CA CYS A 33 16.68 3.93 -16.74
C CYS A 33 17.79 4.80 -16.17
N ALA A 34 17.58 5.38 -15.00
CA ALA A 34 18.55 6.24 -14.32
C ALA A 34 18.39 6.19 -12.80
N PRO A 35 19.46 6.44 -12.02
CA PRO A 35 19.37 6.51 -10.56
C PRO A 35 18.39 7.59 -10.08
N TRP A 36 17.75 7.35 -8.93
CA TRP A 36 16.80 8.32 -8.33
C TRP A 36 17.42 9.70 -8.06
N HIS A 37 18.73 9.79 -7.86
CA HIS A 37 19.46 11.03 -7.58
C HIS A 37 20.04 11.70 -8.83
N ASP A 38 19.77 11.20 -10.02
CA ASP A 38 20.15 11.85 -11.29
C ASP A 38 19.13 12.94 -11.63
N GLU A 39 19.35 14.13 -11.05
CA GLU A 39 18.46 15.29 -11.21
C GLU A 39 18.30 15.68 -12.69
N ALA A 40 19.37 15.56 -13.49
CA ALA A 40 19.31 15.90 -14.91
C ALA A 40 18.46 14.91 -15.71
N ALA A 41 18.56 13.61 -15.41
CA ALA A 41 17.70 12.60 -16.03
C ALA A 41 16.25 12.77 -15.58
N LEU A 42 16.03 13.08 -14.29
CA LEU A 42 14.68 13.28 -13.74
C LEU A 42 14.02 14.54 -14.35
N ALA A 43 14.76 15.63 -14.54
CA ALA A 43 14.26 16.82 -15.21
C ALA A 43 13.83 16.53 -16.65
N ARG A 44 14.68 15.86 -17.46
CA ARG A 44 14.33 15.46 -18.84
C ARG A 44 13.13 14.50 -18.90
N PHE A 45 13.02 13.59 -17.93
CA PHE A 45 11.84 12.73 -17.81
C PHE A 45 10.59 13.58 -17.59
N ALA A 46 10.64 14.49 -16.63
CA ALA A 46 9.51 15.35 -16.26
C ALA A 46 9.07 16.28 -17.42
N GLU A 47 10.00 16.82 -18.22
CA GLU A 47 9.69 17.62 -19.41
C GLU A 47 8.80 16.90 -20.43
N SER A 48 8.80 15.58 -20.43
CA SER A 48 7.98 14.74 -21.32
C SER A 48 6.63 14.34 -20.74
N CYS A 49 6.29 14.78 -19.50
CA CYS A 49 5.13 14.35 -18.77
C CYS A 49 4.20 15.53 -18.45
N ASP A 50 2.89 15.32 -18.60
CA ASP A 50 1.86 16.27 -18.12
C ASP A 50 1.58 16.10 -16.62
N VAL A 51 1.77 14.89 -16.09
CA VAL A 51 1.62 14.54 -14.68
C VAL A 51 2.56 13.37 -14.35
N VAL A 52 3.11 13.38 -13.14
CA VAL A 52 4.00 12.31 -12.63
C VAL A 52 3.39 11.71 -11.38
N THR A 53 3.42 10.38 -11.29
CA THR A 53 2.95 9.60 -10.14
C THR A 53 3.90 8.46 -9.84
N TRP A 54 3.63 7.68 -8.78
CA TRP A 54 4.47 6.55 -8.38
C TRP A 54 3.62 5.31 -8.04
N GLU A 55 4.20 4.14 -8.27
CA GLU A 55 3.72 2.85 -7.77
C GLU A 55 4.61 2.29 -6.64
N PHE A 56 5.78 2.90 -6.42
CA PHE A 56 6.74 2.50 -5.39
C PHE A 56 6.83 3.57 -4.31
N GLU A 57 6.55 3.21 -3.08
CA GLU A 57 6.44 4.16 -1.96
C GLU A 57 7.79 4.59 -1.35
N ASN A 58 8.89 3.88 -1.66
CA ASN A 58 10.21 4.24 -1.16
C ASN A 58 11.05 5.03 -2.18
N VAL A 59 10.39 5.76 -3.09
CA VAL A 59 11.06 6.73 -3.95
C VAL A 59 11.64 7.84 -3.06
N PRO A 60 12.94 8.17 -3.15
CA PRO A 60 13.52 9.25 -2.38
C PRO A 60 12.82 10.58 -2.69
N VAL A 61 12.37 11.29 -1.64
CA VAL A 61 11.57 12.51 -1.82
C VAL A 61 12.41 13.72 -2.24
N ALA A 62 13.61 13.88 -1.68
CA ALA A 62 14.44 15.05 -1.94
C ALA A 62 14.70 15.30 -3.44
N PRO A 63 15.01 14.31 -4.28
CA PRO A 63 15.20 14.49 -5.71
C PRO A 63 13.94 14.92 -6.48
N LEU A 64 12.75 14.77 -5.89
CA LEU A 64 11.48 15.14 -6.53
C LEU A 64 11.15 16.63 -6.45
N ALA A 65 11.84 17.39 -5.59
CA ALA A 65 11.55 18.81 -5.36
C ALA A 65 11.52 19.67 -6.66
N PRO A 66 12.43 19.50 -7.64
CA PRO A 66 12.38 20.29 -8.87
C PRO A 66 11.15 20.04 -9.76
N ILE A 67 10.50 18.89 -9.59
CA ILE A 67 9.34 18.48 -10.41
C ILE A 67 8.04 18.42 -9.58
N GLU A 68 8.04 18.97 -8.36
CA GLU A 68 6.92 18.89 -7.41
C GLU A 68 5.59 19.34 -8.02
N GLY A 69 5.60 20.36 -8.87
CA GLY A 69 4.40 20.89 -9.54
C GLY A 69 3.72 19.90 -10.52
N LEU A 70 4.42 18.84 -10.94
CA LEU A 70 3.89 17.79 -11.80
C LEU A 70 3.42 16.56 -11.01
N LEU A 71 3.75 16.48 -9.70
CA LEU A 71 3.48 15.28 -8.91
C LEU A 71 2.03 15.20 -8.44
N ALA A 72 1.43 14.06 -8.65
CA ALA A 72 0.15 13.68 -8.09
C ALA A 72 0.19 12.19 -7.70
N PRO A 73 0.06 11.89 -6.40
CA PRO A 73 -0.16 12.80 -5.26
C PRO A 73 1.07 13.69 -4.94
N HIS A 74 0.90 14.64 -4.02
CA HIS A 74 1.97 15.50 -3.53
C HIS A 74 3.01 14.68 -2.74
N PRO A 75 4.33 14.94 -2.86
CA PRO A 75 5.40 14.14 -2.22
C PRO A 75 5.33 14.13 -0.68
N ARG A 76 4.64 15.06 -0.05
CA ARG A 76 4.34 15.04 1.39
C ARG A 76 3.68 13.73 1.84
N ALA A 77 2.92 13.09 0.96
CA ALA A 77 2.32 11.79 1.25
C ALA A 77 3.40 10.70 1.40
N LEU A 78 4.43 10.70 0.52
CA LEU A 78 5.58 9.81 0.66
C LEU A 78 6.39 10.10 1.93
N GLU A 79 6.66 11.38 2.23
CA GLU A 79 7.41 11.78 3.44
C GLU A 79 6.74 11.29 4.72
N THR A 80 5.40 11.30 4.74
CA THR A 80 4.63 10.82 5.88
C THR A 80 4.67 9.30 5.96
N ALA A 81 4.37 8.60 4.88
CA ALA A 81 4.26 7.13 4.86
C ALA A 81 5.62 6.43 4.99
N GLN A 82 6.71 7.02 4.50
CA GLN A 82 8.05 6.41 4.55
C GLN A 82 8.64 6.30 5.95
N ASP A 83 8.09 6.96 6.95
CA ASP A 83 8.59 6.95 8.33
C ASP A 83 7.46 6.56 9.30
N ARG A 84 7.50 5.33 9.82
CA ARG A 84 6.46 4.78 10.71
C ARG A 84 6.13 5.66 11.92
N LEU A 85 7.12 6.40 12.45
CA LEU A 85 6.87 7.31 13.56
C LEU A 85 6.12 8.58 13.10
N LYS A 86 6.49 9.14 11.95
CA LYS A 86 5.79 10.29 11.36
C LYS A 86 4.36 9.91 11.00
N GLU A 87 4.19 8.77 10.36
CA GLU A 87 2.91 8.22 9.93
C GLU A 87 1.94 8.05 11.11
N LYS A 88 2.38 7.36 12.18
CA LYS A 88 1.54 7.14 13.36
C LYS A 88 1.18 8.44 14.07
N ARG A 89 2.14 9.36 14.24
CA ARG A 89 1.88 10.68 14.82
C ARG A 89 0.91 11.51 13.99
N PHE A 90 1.04 11.43 12.67
CA PHE A 90 0.15 12.14 11.75
C PHE A 90 -1.29 11.62 11.85
N VAL A 91 -1.46 10.30 11.84
CA VAL A 91 -2.77 9.65 11.97
C VAL A 91 -3.38 9.87 13.35
N GLU A 92 -2.59 9.77 14.42
CA GLU A 92 -3.01 10.05 15.81
C GLU A 92 -3.47 11.51 15.96
N GLY A 93 -2.78 12.46 15.32
CA GLY A 93 -3.17 13.88 15.29
C GLY A 93 -4.52 14.15 14.60
N LEU A 94 -5.01 13.22 13.79
CA LEU A 94 -6.31 13.24 13.13
C LEU A 94 -7.37 12.39 13.89
N GLY A 95 -7.05 11.90 15.10
CA GLY A 95 -7.95 11.09 15.91
C GLY A 95 -7.94 9.60 15.59
N GLY A 96 -7.05 9.13 14.71
CA GLY A 96 -6.86 7.71 14.49
C GLY A 96 -6.17 7.04 15.68
N VAL A 97 -6.37 5.74 15.81
CA VAL A 97 -5.81 4.93 16.90
C VAL A 97 -4.79 3.94 16.32
N PRO A 98 -3.48 4.25 16.33
CA PRO A 98 -2.44 3.26 16.01
C PRO A 98 -2.19 2.32 17.19
N ALA A 99 -1.49 1.20 16.93
CA ALA A 99 -0.90 0.41 18.01
C ALA A 99 -0.08 1.32 18.95
N ALA A 100 -0.03 1.04 20.25
CA ALA A 100 0.83 1.77 21.17
C ALA A 100 2.29 1.71 20.69
N TYR A 101 3.00 2.83 20.66
CA TYR A 101 4.33 2.90 20.09
C TYR A 101 5.28 3.82 20.86
N ALA A 102 6.57 3.62 20.65
CA ALA A 102 7.63 4.48 21.15
C ALA A 102 8.81 4.54 20.16
N PRO A 103 9.43 5.71 19.94
CA PRO A 103 10.70 5.77 19.24
C PRO A 103 11.78 5.06 20.06
N VAL A 104 12.68 4.38 19.37
CA VAL A 104 13.80 3.65 19.97
C VAL A 104 15.06 3.92 19.17
N ASP A 105 16.04 4.57 19.80
CA ASP A 105 17.33 4.89 19.21
C ASP A 105 18.49 4.21 19.99
N SER A 106 18.18 3.57 21.12
CA SER A 106 19.16 2.88 21.97
C SER A 106 18.53 1.68 22.71
N ALA A 107 19.37 0.81 23.29
CA ALA A 107 18.91 -0.29 24.14
C ALA A 107 18.17 0.22 25.38
N GLN A 108 18.55 1.39 25.91
CA GLN A 108 17.85 2.01 27.04
C GLN A 108 16.44 2.47 26.64
N ASP A 109 16.30 3.04 25.44
CA ASP A 109 14.98 3.43 24.92
C ASP A 109 14.08 2.20 24.70
N LEU A 110 14.67 1.10 24.20
CA LEU A 110 13.95 -0.17 24.03
C LEU A 110 13.42 -0.70 25.35
N ALA A 111 14.29 -0.75 26.38
CA ALA A 111 13.89 -1.20 27.70
C ALA A 111 12.77 -0.33 28.27
N ALA A 112 12.88 1.00 28.18
CA ALA A 112 11.87 1.94 28.63
C ALA A 112 10.56 1.81 27.84
N ALA A 113 10.65 1.55 26.53
CA ALA A 113 9.48 1.34 25.68
C ALA A 113 8.74 0.06 26.04
N VAL A 114 9.47 -1.04 26.26
CA VAL A 114 8.89 -2.33 26.68
C VAL A 114 8.29 -2.24 28.09
N ASP A 115 8.93 -1.53 29.02
CA ASP A 115 8.39 -1.30 30.36
C ASP A 115 7.08 -0.51 30.33
N ARG A 116 6.98 0.51 29.48
CA ARG A 116 5.81 1.37 29.36
C ARG A 116 4.64 0.75 28.57
N ILE A 117 4.95 0.11 27.46
CA ILE A 117 3.93 -0.41 26.51
C ILE A 117 3.58 -1.85 26.84
N GLY A 118 4.53 -2.61 27.38
CA GLY A 118 4.40 -4.04 27.64
C GLY A 118 4.97 -4.91 26.51
N ALA A 119 4.99 -6.22 26.77
CA ALA A 119 5.26 -7.27 25.81
C ALA A 119 4.03 -8.22 25.76
N PRO A 120 3.75 -8.86 24.61
CA PRO A 120 4.54 -8.89 23.40
C PRO A 120 4.49 -7.59 22.58
N GLY A 121 5.51 -7.42 21.70
CA GLY A 121 5.58 -6.29 20.79
C GLY A 121 6.62 -6.54 19.69
N ILE A 122 6.80 -5.56 18.83
CA ILE A 122 7.68 -5.66 17.67
C ILE A 122 8.55 -4.39 17.59
N LEU A 123 9.87 -4.58 17.60
CA LEU A 123 10.80 -3.52 17.22
C LEU A 123 10.90 -3.51 15.70
N LYS A 124 10.74 -2.35 15.06
CA LYS A 124 10.76 -2.19 13.60
C LYS A 124 11.74 -1.08 13.22
N THR A 125 12.40 -1.20 12.06
CA THR A 125 13.03 -0.03 11.44
C THR A 125 11.94 0.98 11.08
N ARG A 126 12.21 2.28 11.26
CA ARG A 126 11.25 3.33 10.93
C ARG A 126 11.07 3.49 9.43
N ARG A 127 12.11 3.16 8.65
CA ARG A 127 12.13 3.26 7.18
C ARG A 127 12.57 1.96 6.55
N ASP A 128 12.27 1.80 5.26
CA ASP A 128 12.74 0.70 4.40
C ASP A 128 12.33 -0.72 4.85
N GLY A 129 11.41 -0.84 5.82
CA GLY A 129 10.83 -2.11 6.25
C GLY A 129 9.62 -2.50 5.41
N TYR A 130 9.65 -3.69 4.80
CA TYR A 130 8.55 -4.25 4.02
C TYR A 130 8.52 -5.77 4.12
N ASP A 131 7.34 -6.38 3.95
CA ASP A 131 7.16 -7.83 3.95
C ASP A 131 7.89 -8.54 5.13
N GLY A 132 7.82 -7.96 6.36
CA GLY A 132 8.42 -8.51 7.58
C GLY A 132 9.94 -8.28 7.74
N LYS A 133 10.61 -7.58 6.84
CA LYS A 133 12.02 -7.22 6.97
C LYS A 133 12.20 -6.05 7.95
N GLY A 134 13.33 -6.04 8.66
CA GLY A 134 13.63 -5.00 9.65
C GLY A 134 12.71 -5.05 10.85
N GLN A 135 12.29 -6.24 11.26
CA GLN A 135 11.39 -6.46 12.40
C GLN A 135 11.99 -7.50 13.36
N TRP A 136 11.90 -7.23 14.66
CA TRP A 136 12.33 -8.11 15.74
C TRP A 136 11.17 -8.29 16.73
N ARG A 137 10.69 -9.52 16.85
CA ARG A 137 9.61 -9.84 17.78
C ARG A 137 10.16 -9.93 19.20
N ILE A 138 9.48 -9.27 20.14
CA ILE A 138 9.77 -9.27 21.58
C ILE A 138 8.58 -9.93 22.26
N GLN A 139 8.73 -11.16 22.70
CA GLN A 139 7.66 -11.92 23.35
C GLN A 139 7.58 -11.60 24.85
N THR A 140 8.73 -11.34 25.47
CA THR A 140 8.86 -11.02 26.89
C THR A 140 9.83 -9.85 27.08
N ALA A 141 9.78 -9.18 28.21
CA ALA A 141 10.73 -8.10 28.53
C ALA A 141 12.21 -8.56 28.46
N ARG A 142 12.49 -9.82 28.76
CA ARG A 142 13.85 -10.39 28.68
C ARG A 142 14.37 -10.49 27.23
N ASP A 143 13.48 -10.63 26.26
CA ASP A 143 13.92 -10.70 24.86
C ASP A 143 14.49 -9.35 24.40
N ALA A 144 14.03 -8.25 25.00
CA ALA A 144 14.53 -6.92 24.70
C ALA A 144 16.02 -6.78 25.05
N ASP A 145 16.48 -7.42 26.14
CA ASP A 145 17.89 -7.38 26.58
C ASP A 145 18.82 -8.11 25.59
N ALA A 146 18.29 -9.06 24.83
CA ALA A 146 19.04 -9.85 23.85
C ALA A 146 19.08 -9.18 22.46
N ILE A 147 18.24 -8.19 22.20
CA ILE A 147 18.17 -7.52 20.90
C ILE A 147 19.23 -6.43 20.81
N ARG A 148 20.12 -6.57 19.84
CA ARG A 148 20.96 -5.45 19.44
C ARG A 148 20.13 -4.45 18.64
N VAL A 149 19.82 -3.29 19.24
CA VAL A 149 19.15 -2.21 18.53
C VAL A 149 20.01 -1.78 17.34
N PRO A 150 19.44 -1.71 16.11
CA PRO A 150 20.20 -1.26 14.95
C PRO A 150 20.71 0.17 15.09
N ASP A 151 21.76 0.51 14.36
CA ASP A 151 22.24 1.90 14.28
C ASP A 151 21.29 2.84 13.51
N ALA A 152 20.27 2.29 12.83
CA ALA A 152 19.22 3.04 12.18
C ALA A 152 18.06 3.35 13.14
N PRO A 153 17.35 4.49 12.97
CA PRO A 153 16.17 4.81 13.79
C PRO A 153 15.13 3.69 13.77
N THR A 154 14.65 3.30 14.95
CA THR A 154 13.65 2.26 15.11
C THR A 154 12.41 2.77 15.87
N ILE A 155 11.36 1.96 15.89
CA ILE A 155 10.13 2.16 16.64
C ILE A 155 9.75 0.82 17.28
N TYR A 156 9.39 0.86 18.56
CA TYR A 156 8.75 -0.28 19.22
C TYR A 156 7.25 -0.11 19.17
N GLU A 157 6.56 -1.15 18.73
CA GLU A 157 5.09 -1.21 18.68
C GLU A 157 4.60 -2.36 19.55
N GLY A 158 3.61 -2.06 20.41
CA GLY A 158 2.90 -3.08 21.17
C GLY A 158 2.15 -4.02 20.24
N PHE A 159 2.06 -5.28 20.64
CA PHE A 159 1.26 -6.26 19.89
C PHE A 159 -0.23 -5.90 19.97
N VAL A 160 -0.90 -5.91 18.83
CA VAL A 160 -2.34 -5.72 18.74
C VAL A 160 -2.99 -7.10 18.67
N GLU A 161 -3.89 -7.38 19.59
CA GLU A 161 -4.77 -8.53 19.48
C GLU A 161 -5.94 -8.17 18.58
N PHE A 162 -6.07 -8.86 17.45
CA PHE A 162 -7.07 -8.58 16.43
C PHE A 162 -7.72 -9.86 15.91
N ALA A 163 -8.94 -9.73 15.42
CA ALA A 163 -9.67 -10.83 14.82
C ALA A 163 -9.30 -11.03 13.34
N CYS A 164 -9.17 -9.92 12.60
CA CYS A 164 -8.81 -9.93 11.18
C CYS A 164 -8.19 -8.59 10.76
N GLU A 165 -7.64 -8.54 9.56
CA GLU A 165 -7.10 -7.34 8.94
C GLU A 165 -8.00 -6.89 7.80
N PHE A 166 -8.08 -5.58 7.54
CA PHE A 166 -8.81 -5.05 6.40
C PHE A 166 -8.17 -3.77 5.86
N SER A 167 -8.52 -3.42 4.63
CA SER A 167 -8.05 -2.20 3.99
C SER A 167 -9.21 -1.29 3.64
N VAL A 168 -9.04 0.02 3.87
CA VAL A 168 -9.86 1.07 3.28
C VAL A 168 -9.10 1.66 2.11
N ILE A 169 -9.68 1.56 0.93
CA ILE A 169 -9.12 2.11 -0.31
C ILE A 169 -10.03 3.22 -0.77
N LEU A 170 -9.48 4.40 -0.94
CA LEU A 170 -10.18 5.55 -1.50
C LEU A 170 -9.46 6.09 -2.72
N VAL A 171 -10.19 6.84 -3.54
CA VAL A 171 -9.64 7.75 -4.53
C VAL A 171 -10.15 9.15 -4.25
N ARG A 172 -9.27 10.16 -4.36
CA ARG A 172 -9.63 11.57 -4.26
C ARG A 172 -9.24 12.30 -5.53
N GLY A 173 -10.22 12.98 -6.13
CA GLY A 173 -10.06 13.82 -7.31
C GLY A 173 -9.38 15.15 -7.00
N ARG A 174 -9.01 15.89 -8.06
CA ARG A 174 -8.46 17.26 -7.95
C ARG A 174 -9.47 18.27 -7.40
N ASP A 175 -10.76 18.01 -7.58
CA ASP A 175 -11.90 18.81 -7.07
C ASP A 175 -12.23 18.49 -5.60
N GLY A 176 -11.57 17.49 -5.02
CA GLY A 176 -11.80 17.03 -3.66
C GLY A 176 -12.87 15.95 -3.54
N GLU A 177 -13.53 15.51 -4.62
CA GLU A 177 -14.43 14.37 -4.60
C GLU A 177 -13.71 13.12 -4.08
N VAL A 178 -14.33 12.38 -3.16
CA VAL A 178 -13.80 11.15 -2.59
C VAL A 178 -14.75 10.00 -2.88
N ARG A 179 -14.22 8.89 -3.37
CA ARG A 179 -14.95 7.62 -3.52
C ARG A 179 -14.19 6.50 -2.84
N PHE A 180 -14.92 5.56 -2.27
CA PHE A 180 -14.39 4.38 -1.58
C PHE A 180 -14.81 3.11 -2.32
N TRP A 181 -13.91 2.15 -2.45
CA TRP A 181 -14.29 0.77 -2.73
C TRP A 181 -14.74 0.07 -1.46
N ASP A 182 -15.46 -1.04 -1.61
CA ASP A 182 -15.77 -1.88 -0.46
C ASP A 182 -14.49 -2.40 0.18
N SER A 183 -14.50 -2.48 1.51
CA SER A 183 -13.34 -2.90 2.28
C SER A 183 -13.23 -4.41 2.28
N ALA A 184 -12.16 -4.92 1.71
CA ALA A 184 -11.87 -6.35 1.73
C ALA A 184 -11.27 -6.77 3.08
N GLU A 185 -11.65 -7.95 3.55
CA GLU A 185 -10.95 -8.64 4.62
C GLU A 185 -9.69 -9.29 4.07
N ASN A 186 -8.56 -9.06 4.75
CA ASN A 186 -7.24 -9.46 4.32
C ASN A 186 -6.69 -10.58 5.19
N THR A 187 -6.09 -11.58 4.56
CA THR A 187 -5.35 -12.62 5.25
C THR A 187 -3.87 -12.55 4.88
N HIS A 188 -3.00 -12.44 5.89
CA HIS A 188 -1.55 -12.46 5.71
C HIS A 188 -0.97 -13.81 6.14
N VAL A 189 0.00 -14.29 5.39
CA VAL A 189 0.79 -15.48 5.71
C VAL A 189 2.26 -15.09 5.75
N GLY A 190 2.88 -15.25 6.92
CA GLY A 190 4.27 -14.83 7.10
C GLY A 190 4.53 -13.33 6.89
N GLY A 191 3.52 -12.48 7.12
CA GLY A 191 3.59 -11.03 6.91
C GLY A 191 3.39 -10.59 5.45
N ILE A 192 3.00 -11.51 4.56
CA ILE A 192 2.71 -11.22 3.15
C ILE A 192 1.23 -11.39 2.91
N LEU A 193 0.56 -10.43 2.28
CA LEU A 193 -0.85 -10.54 1.91
C LEU A 193 -1.05 -11.77 1.01
N ALA A 194 -1.85 -12.71 1.48
CA ALA A 194 -2.20 -13.93 0.75
C ALA A 194 -3.52 -13.77 0.00
N THR A 195 -4.58 -13.31 0.69
CA THR A 195 -5.92 -13.14 0.09
C THR A 195 -6.57 -11.85 0.53
N SER A 196 -7.44 -11.31 -0.35
CA SER A 196 -8.41 -10.27 -0.02
C SER A 196 -9.80 -10.76 -0.44
N THR A 197 -10.77 -10.72 0.47
CA THR A 197 -12.08 -11.35 0.30
C THR A 197 -13.21 -10.34 0.50
N LEU A 198 -14.21 -10.41 -0.38
CA LEU A 198 -15.47 -9.66 -0.30
C LEU A 198 -16.66 -10.63 -0.49
N PRO A 199 -17.76 -10.41 0.23
CA PRO A 199 -17.92 -9.44 1.31
C PRO A 199 -17.02 -9.80 2.51
N ALA A 200 -16.60 -8.78 3.24
CA ALA A 200 -15.88 -8.96 4.50
C ALA A 200 -16.82 -9.45 5.61
N SER A 201 -16.24 -9.91 6.73
CA SER A 201 -16.98 -10.32 7.92
C SER A 201 -17.81 -9.17 8.52
N ALA A 202 -18.80 -9.51 9.36
CA ALA A 202 -19.63 -8.53 10.06
C ALA A 202 -18.77 -7.59 10.94
N MET A 203 -17.73 -8.11 11.58
CA MET A 203 -16.80 -7.32 12.39
C MET A 203 -16.11 -6.22 11.58
N VAL A 204 -15.65 -6.54 10.38
CA VAL A 204 -15.07 -5.53 9.46
C VAL A 204 -16.14 -4.53 9.04
N ALA A 205 -17.32 -5.02 8.61
CA ALA A 205 -18.41 -4.17 8.14
C ALA A 205 -18.84 -3.12 9.19
N GLU A 206 -18.84 -3.47 10.47
CA GLU A 206 -19.17 -2.57 11.59
C GLU A 206 -18.10 -1.48 11.80
N GLN A 207 -16.84 -1.76 11.47
CA GLN A 207 -15.72 -0.83 11.69
C GLN A 207 -15.37 0.04 10.48
N VAL A 208 -15.82 -0.35 9.29
CA VAL A 208 -15.56 0.37 8.04
C VAL A 208 -15.98 1.85 8.08
N PRO A 209 -17.12 2.26 8.65
CA PRO A 209 -17.48 3.67 8.69
C PRO A 209 -16.44 4.54 9.40
N ALA A 210 -16.00 4.16 10.60
CA ALA A 210 -14.98 4.90 11.33
C ALA A 210 -13.62 4.90 10.61
N ALA A 211 -13.25 3.79 10.00
CA ALA A 211 -12.01 3.69 9.22
C ALA A 211 -12.06 4.55 7.94
N ARG A 212 -13.22 4.65 7.26
CA ARG A 212 -13.43 5.54 6.10
C ARG A 212 -13.37 7.01 6.49
N ASP A 213 -13.95 7.38 7.62
CA ASP A 213 -13.91 8.76 8.13
C ASP A 213 -12.47 9.20 8.39
N LEU A 214 -11.67 8.34 9.03
CA LEU A 214 -10.24 8.60 9.23
C LEU A 214 -9.49 8.69 7.89
N ALA A 215 -9.73 7.77 6.96
CA ALA A 215 -9.07 7.77 5.66
C ALA A 215 -9.40 9.05 4.84
N ALA A 216 -10.63 9.54 4.91
CA ALA A 216 -11.02 10.81 4.29
C ALA A 216 -10.25 11.99 4.92
N GLN A 217 -10.16 12.06 6.26
CA GLN A 217 -9.41 13.10 6.96
C GLN A 217 -7.92 13.06 6.62
N VAL A 218 -7.32 11.87 6.51
CA VAL A 218 -5.92 11.70 6.08
C VAL A 218 -5.74 12.22 4.66
N ALA A 219 -6.62 11.85 3.73
CA ALA A 219 -6.56 12.30 2.33
C ALA A 219 -6.72 13.83 2.23
N GLU A 220 -7.62 14.43 2.99
CA GLU A 220 -7.82 15.88 3.04
C GLU A 220 -6.59 16.60 3.62
N ALA A 221 -6.10 16.17 4.78
CA ALA A 221 -4.94 16.78 5.44
C ALA A 221 -3.66 16.71 4.61
N LEU A 222 -3.51 15.69 3.76
CA LEU A 222 -2.41 15.56 2.80
C LEU A 222 -2.64 16.35 1.51
N GLY A 223 -3.84 16.89 1.25
CA GLY A 223 -4.20 17.43 -0.06
C GLY A 223 -4.09 16.37 -1.16
N TYR A 224 -4.43 15.13 -0.82
CA TYR A 224 -4.15 13.96 -1.65
C TYR A 224 -4.93 13.99 -2.97
N VAL A 225 -4.28 13.57 -4.06
CA VAL A 225 -4.92 13.35 -5.36
C VAL A 225 -4.49 11.98 -5.89
N GLY A 226 -5.44 11.08 -6.13
CA GLY A 226 -5.17 9.69 -6.53
C GLY A 226 -5.72 8.68 -5.55
N VAL A 227 -5.25 7.44 -5.66
CA VAL A 227 -5.65 6.34 -4.76
C VAL A 227 -4.76 6.32 -3.52
N LEU A 228 -5.39 6.24 -2.36
CA LEU A 228 -4.78 6.10 -1.05
C LEU A 228 -5.37 4.88 -0.36
N THR A 229 -4.53 4.11 0.31
CA THR A 229 -4.95 2.94 1.09
C THR A 229 -4.50 3.08 2.54
N LEU A 230 -5.39 2.79 3.47
CA LEU A 230 -5.09 2.61 4.89
C LEU A 230 -5.38 1.18 5.28
N GLU A 231 -4.47 0.57 6.02
CA GLU A 231 -4.62 -0.79 6.56
C GLU A 231 -4.95 -0.73 8.06
N PHE A 232 -5.85 -1.63 8.47
CA PHE A 232 -6.37 -1.68 9.83
C PHE A 232 -6.40 -3.10 10.37
N PHE A 233 -6.21 -3.20 11.67
CA PHE A 233 -6.59 -4.38 12.46
C PHE A 233 -8.01 -4.17 12.99
N ALA A 234 -8.89 -5.16 12.79
CA ALA A 234 -10.21 -5.18 13.38
C ALA A 234 -10.13 -5.78 14.80
N THR A 235 -10.34 -4.95 15.81
CA THR A 235 -10.31 -5.35 17.21
C THR A 235 -11.69 -5.25 17.87
N ALA A 236 -11.84 -5.75 19.08
CA ALA A 236 -13.09 -5.63 19.84
C ALA A 236 -13.44 -4.17 20.18
N GLU A 237 -12.44 -3.30 20.30
CA GLU A 237 -12.59 -1.89 20.64
C GLU A 237 -12.76 -0.97 19.42
N GLY A 238 -12.59 -1.50 18.20
CA GLY A 238 -12.69 -0.74 16.96
C GLY A 238 -11.45 -0.89 16.06
N PRO A 239 -11.38 -0.12 14.96
CA PRO A 239 -10.29 -0.24 14.00
C PRO A 239 -9.00 0.38 14.57
N VAL A 240 -7.93 -0.41 14.60
CA VAL A 240 -6.58 0.04 14.94
C VAL A 240 -5.79 0.24 13.65
N PHE A 241 -5.30 1.47 13.44
CA PHE A 241 -4.50 1.81 12.27
C PHE A 241 -3.15 1.10 12.27
N ASN A 242 -2.83 0.43 11.18
CA ASN A 242 -1.54 -0.23 10.99
C ASN A 242 -0.56 0.64 10.17
N GLU A 243 -0.84 0.83 8.89
CA GLU A 243 -0.01 1.62 7.97
C GLU A 243 -0.83 2.20 6.82
N MET A 244 -0.28 3.19 6.09
CA MET A 244 -0.86 3.70 4.86
C MET A 244 0.06 3.49 3.66
N ALA A 245 -0.54 3.26 2.51
CA ALA A 245 0.13 3.23 1.22
C ALA A 245 -0.38 4.41 0.36
N PRO A 246 0.46 5.42 0.10
CA PRO A 246 0.08 6.58 -0.71
C PRO A 246 0.14 6.26 -2.21
N ARG A 247 -0.53 5.21 -2.64
CA ARG A 247 -0.53 4.63 -3.99
C ARG A 247 -1.63 3.58 -4.14
N VAL A 248 -1.79 3.07 -5.34
CA VAL A 248 -2.55 1.83 -5.58
C VAL A 248 -1.97 0.69 -4.74
N HIS A 249 -2.82 -0.18 -4.21
CA HIS A 249 -2.42 -1.18 -3.23
C HIS A 249 -2.79 -2.60 -3.66
N ASN A 250 -2.01 -3.57 -3.20
CA ASN A 250 -2.20 -4.98 -3.53
C ASN A 250 -3.56 -5.51 -3.05
N SER A 251 -4.04 -5.09 -1.88
CA SER A 251 -5.37 -5.47 -1.38
C SER A 251 -6.53 -4.94 -2.24
N GLY A 252 -6.27 -4.00 -3.16
CA GLY A 252 -7.23 -3.46 -4.12
C GLY A 252 -7.12 -4.04 -5.53
N HIS A 253 -6.27 -5.04 -5.77
CA HIS A 253 -6.13 -5.62 -7.12
C HIS A 253 -7.41 -6.31 -7.60
N TRP A 254 -8.23 -6.80 -6.67
CA TRP A 254 -9.55 -7.37 -6.96
C TRP A 254 -10.49 -6.41 -7.72
N THR A 255 -10.24 -5.10 -7.60
CA THR A 255 -11.06 -4.07 -8.24
C THR A 255 -11.01 -4.10 -9.77
N ILE A 256 -10.03 -4.80 -10.37
CA ILE A 256 -9.93 -4.91 -11.83
C ILE A 256 -11.16 -5.63 -12.39
N GLU A 257 -11.57 -6.73 -11.77
CA GLU A 257 -12.72 -7.53 -12.20
C GLU A 257 -13.95 -7.34 -11.30
N GLY A 258 -13.71 -7.07 -10.01
CA GLY A 258 -14.78 -7.05 -9.00
C GLY A 258 -15.42 -5.70 -8.78
N ALA A 259 -14.98 -4.62 -9.41
CA ALA A 259 -15.56 -3.29 -9.28
C ALA A 259 -15.91 -2.69 -10.65
N ALA A 260 -16.84 -1.75 -10.66
CA ALA A 260 -17.24 -1.02 -11.88
C ALA A 260 -16.07 -0.23 -12.47
N THR A 261 -15.20 0.33 -11.63
CA THR A 261 -13.95 0.98 -12.03
C THR A 261 -12.82 0.53 -11.11
N SER A 262 -11.71 0.11 -11.68
CA SER A 262 -10.56 -0.36 -10.90
C SER A 262 -9.85 0.80 -10.19
N GLN A 263 -9.09 0.47 -9.13
CA GLN A 263 -8.22 1.44 -8.46
C GLN A 263 -7.19 2.05 -9.42
N PHE A 264 -6.71 1.28 -10.39
CA PHE A 264 -5.72 1.75 -11.36
C PHE A 264 -6.30 2.79 -12.31
N GLU A 265 -7.48 2.53 -12.85
CA GLU A 265 -8.19 3.47 -13.72
C GLU A 265 -8.58 4.73 -12.95
N ASN A 266 -9.15 4.61 -11.76
CA ASN A 266 -9.53 5.76 -10.95
C ASN A 266 -8.32 6.57 -10.47
N HIS A 267 -7.17 5.93 -10.22
CA HIS A 267 -5.94 6.67 -9.94
C HIS A 267 -5.55 7.56 -11.14
N VAL A 268 -5.54 6.99 -12.35
CA VAL A 268 -5.24 7.76 -13.58
C VAL A 268 -6.27 8.87 -13.79
N ARG A 269 -7.56 8.58 -13.61
CA ARG A 269 -8.62 9.61 -13.73
C ARG A 269 -8.38 10.77 -12.76
N ALA A 270 -8.11 10.46 -11.49
CA ALA A 270 -7.86 11.48 -10.46
C ALA A 270 -6.67 12.36 -10.78
N ILE A 271 -5.51 11.78 -11.10
CA ILE A 271 -4.28 12.55 -11.35
C ILE A 271 -4.34 13.35 -12.65
N CYS A 272 -5.14 12.91 -13.64
CA CYS A 272 -5.36 13.59 -14.90
C CYS A 272 -6.53 14.58 -14.84
N GLY A 273 -7.23 14.72 -13.71
CA GLY A 273 -8.37 15.64 -13.57
C GLY A 273 -9.61 15.19 -14.32
N LEU A 274 -9.77 13.89 -14.58
CA LEU A 274 -10.99 13.32 -15.15
C LEU A 274 -12.02 13.03 -14.06
N PRO A 275 -13.32 12.96 -14.38
CA PRO A 275 -14.34 12.52 -13.44
C PRO A 275 -14.03 11.13 -12.87
N LEU A 276 -14.21 10.95 -11.55
CA LEU A 276 -14.02 9.65 -10.91
C LEU A 276 -15.05 8.64 -11.42
N GLY A 277 -14.62 7.41 -11.65
CA GLY A 277 -15.48 6.28 -12.00
C GLY A 277 -16.20 5.71 -10.78
N ASP A 278 -17.32 5.04 -11.02
CA ASP A 278 -18.07 4.33 -9.99
C ASP A 278 -17.22 3.22 -9.37
N THR A 279 -17.21 3.12 -8.04
CA THR A 279 -16.41 2.15 -7.27
C THR A 279 -17.23 0.95 -6.80
N ALA A 280 -18.50 0.86 -7.19
CA ALA A 280 -19.39 -0.22 -6.74
C ALA A 280 -18.82 -1.60 -7.08
N THR A 281 -18.93 -2.53 -6.12
CA THR A 281 -18.62 -3.95 -6.33
C THR A 281 -19.66 -4.56 -7.29
N THR A 282 -19.21 -5.28 -8.31
CA THR A 282 -20.05 -5.80 -9.39
C THR A 282 -20.39 -7.28 -9.26
N ALA A 283 -19.85 -7.98 -8.25
CA ALA A 283 -20.06 -9.40 -8.02
C ALA A 283 -20.46 -9.65 -6.56
N GLY A 284 -21.26 -10.68 -6.32
CA GLY A 284 -21.70 -11.03 -4.97
C GLY A 284 -20.58 -11.60 -4.08
N GLN A 285 -19.57 -12.20 -4.69
CA GLN A 285 -18.37 -12.68 -4.02
C GLN A 285 -17.12 -12.38 -4.86
N VAL A 286 -16.09 -11.87 -4.23
CA VAL A 286 -14.79 -11.63 -4.85
C VAL A 286 -13.69 -12.14 -3.94
N VAL A 287 -12.77 -12.94 -4.47
CA VAL A 287 -11.58 -13.40 -3.76
C VAL A 287 -10.36 -13.16 -4.64
N MET A 288 -9.50 -12.26 -4.22
CA MET A 288 -8.18 -12.08 -4.80
C MET A 288 -7.17 -12.91 -4.01
N THR A 289 -6.37 -13.71 -4.72
CA THR A 289 -5.29 -14.51 -4.14
C THR A 289 -3.97 -14.13 -4.79
N ASN A 290 -2.98 -13.77 -3.99
CA ASN A 290 -1.64 -13.49 -4.49
C ASN A 290 -0.92 -14.78 -4.89
N ILE A 291 -0.16 -14.73 -5.97
CA ILE A 291 0.72 -15.79 -6.45
C ILE A 291 2.13 -15.44 -5.96
N ILE A 292 2.67 -16.29 -5.08
CA ILE A 292 3.94 -16.03 -4.39
C ILE A 292 5.02 -17.00 -4.88
N GLY A 293 6.17 -16.46 -5.28
CA GLY A 293 7.34 -17.26 -5.62
C GLY A 293 7.07 -18.29 -6.72
N GLU A 294 7.37 -19.56 -6.43
CA GLU A 294 7.30 -20.66 -7.39
C GLU A 294 5.88 -21.05 -7.81
N ASP A 295 4.84 -20.63 -7.06
CA ASP A 295 3.44 -20.87 -7.42
C ASP A 295 3.10 -20.25 -8.80
N ALA A 296 3.90 -19.30 -9.27
CA ALA A 296 3.77 -18.72 -10.60
C ALA A 296 3.91 -19.73 -11.74
N GLN A 297 4.58 -20.86 -11.52
CA GLN A 297 4.79 -21.89 -12.55
C GLN A 297 3.49 -22.59 -12.93
N ALA A 298 2.60 -22.82 -11.97
CA ALA A 298 1.31 -23.45 -12.18
C ALA A 298 0.14 -22.44 -12.33
N ALA A 299 0.44 -21.15 -12.35
CA ALA A 299 -0.59 -20.10 -12.28
C ALA A 299 -1.63 -20.18 -13.40
N HIS A 300 -1.24 -20.60 -14.62
CA HIS A 300 -2.17 -20.71 -15.75
C HIS A 300 -3.25 -21.77 -15.58
N GLU A 301 -3.08 -22.72 -14.67
CA GLU A 301 -4.08 -23.77 -14.40
C GLU A 301 -5.41 -23.20 -13.89
N CYS A 302 -5.36 -22.04 -13.24
CA CYS A 302 -6.57 -21.37 -12.75
C CYS A 302 -7.50 -20.90 -13.88
N LEU A 303 -7.00 -20.67 -15.09
CA LEU A 303 -7.78 -20.20 -16.23
C LEU A 303 -8.83 -21.21 -16.71
N GLY A 304 -8.71 -22.48 -16.33
CA GLY A 304 -9.75 -23.49 -16.54
C GLY A 304 -10.96 -23.38 -15.59
N GLN A 305 -10.89 -22.50 -14.59
CA GLN A 305 -11.95 -22.34 -13.58
C GLN A 305 -12.86 -21.16 -13.96
N PRO A 306 -14.19 -21.34 -13.94
CA PRO A 306 -15.12 -20.24 -14.19
C PRO A 306 -14.90 -19.06 -13.21
N GLY A 307 -14.95 -17.84 -13.73
CA GLY A 307 -14.82 -16.62 -12.93
C GLY A 307 -13.39 -16.33 -12.42
N ALA A 308 -12.38 -17.09 -12.87
CA ALA A 308 -10.99 -16.83 -12.52
C ALA A 308 -10.31 -15.91 -13.54
N HIS A 309 -9.67 -14.86 -13.03
CA HIS A 309 -8.93 -13.87 -13.82
C HIS A 309 -7.49 -13.83 -13.31
N LEU A 310 -6.54 -14.08 -14.22
CA LEU A 310 -5.12 -14.19 -13.90
C LEU A 310 -4.36 -12.91 -14.32
N HIS A 311 -3.57 -12.38 -13.40
CA HIS A 311 -2.63 -11.29 -13.65
C HIS A 311 -1.22 -11.71 -13.22
N LEU A 312 -0.35 -11.96 -14.17
CA LEU A 312 1.08 -12.16 -13.95
C LEU A 312 1.82 -10.85 -14.17
N TYR A 313 2.76 -10.53 -13.27
CA TYR A 313 3.45 -9.23 -13.31
C TYR A 313 4.68 -9.20 -14.22
N GLY A 314 4.98 -10.27 -14.94
CA GLY A 314 6.13 -10.32 -15.85
C GLY A 314 7.50 -10.40 -15.18
N LYS A 315 7.57 -10.60 -13.86
CA LYS A 315 8.83 -10.68 -13.12
C LYS A 315 9.61 -11.93 -13.51
N ARG A 316 10.86 -11.78 -13.98
CA ARG A 316 11.67 -12.86 -14.54
C ARG A 316 12.10 -13.92 -13.53
N GLN A 317 12.24 -13.58 -12.25
CA GLN A 317 12.75 -14.48 -11.22
C GLN A 317 11.70 -14.68 -10.12
N ALA A 318 11.21 -15.90 -10.00
CA ALA A 318 10.46 -16.33 -8.83
C ALA A 318 11.42 -16.47 -7.64
N ARG A 319 11.09 -15.85 -6.51
CA ARG A 319 11.83 -15.96 -5.25
C ARG A 319 10.85 -16.14 -4.13
N ALA A 320 11.22 -16.86 -3.08
CA ALA A 320 10.40 -16.99 -1.87
C ALA A 320 9.95 -15.61 -1.38
N GLY A 321 8.66 -15.46 -1.06
CA GLY A 321 8.05 -14.22 -0.62
C GLY A 321 7.76 -13.18 -1.70
N ARG A 322 8.25 -13.34 -2.94
CA ARG A 322 8.02 -12.38 -4.02
C ARG A 322 6.66 -12.55 -4.64
N LYS A 323 5.83 -11.50 -4.62
CA LYS A 323 4.55 -11.46 -5.34
C LYS A 323 4.81 -11.47 -6.85
N MET A 324 4.39 -12.53 -7.52
CA MET A 324 4.61 -12.76 -8.96
C MET A 324 3.37 -12.42 -9.79
N GLY A 325 2.21 -12.41 -9.17
CA GLY A 325 0.93 -12.17 -9.79
C GLY A 325 -0.19 -12.27 -8.78
N HIS A 326 -1.41 -12.28 -9.27
CA HIS A 326 -2.61 -12.61 -8.49
C HIS A 326 -3.67 -13.25 -9.38
N VAL A 327 -4.59 -13.95 -8.75
CA VAL A 327 -5.83 -14.44 -9.35
C VAL A 327 -6.99 -13.80 -8.62
N THR A 328 -7.90 -13.18 -9.37
CA THR A 328 -9.19 -12.74 -8.85
C THR A 328 -10.25 -13.74 -9.27
N ARG A 329 -11.04 -14.22 -8.32
CA ARG A 329 -12.24 -15.05 -8.58
C ARG A 329 -13.46 -14.25 -8.24
N ILE A 330 -14.37 -14.17 -9.21
CA ILE A 330 -15.69 -13.56 -9.03
C ILE A 330 -16.75 -14.66 -9.08
N GLY A 331 -17.65 -14.67 -8.07
CA GLY A 331 -18.76 -15.60 -7.95
C GLY A 331 -20.09 -14.90 -8.03
N ALA A 332 -21.12 -15.65 -8.42
CA ALA A 332 -22.51 -15.22 -8.21
C ALA A 332 -22.77 -15.15 -6.70
N GLY A 333 -23.42 -14.08 -6.25
CA GLY A 333 -23.89 -13.93 -4.87
C GLY A 333 -25.10 -14.84 -4.60
#